data_dab5275df7f40be9c3c4c4d3763e9f75
#
_entry.id   dab5275df7f40be9c3c4c4d3763e9f75
#
_cell.length_a   1.000
_cell.length_b   1.000
_cell.length_c   1.000
_cell.angle_alpha   90.00
_cell.angle_beta   90.00
_cell.angle_gamma   90.00
#
_symmetry.space_group_name_H-M   'P 1'
#
loop_
_entity.id
_entity.type
_entity.pdbx_description
1 polymer ?
#
loop_
_entity_poly.entity_id
_entity_poly.type
_entity_poly.pdbx_seq_one_letter_code
_entity_poly.pdbx_strand_id
1 'polypeptide(L)'
;MQDQTHSARRPHTMTPLHFHKYHGLGNDYLVCHRAVADQLSNEHIRILCHRHYGVGSDGLLIDSGDQTHPTLRIINPDGSEAEKSGNGLRIYARYLFDIGRVGHEPFLVHTAGGDVYCTVESDFHQISVDMGRANFNPAALPALVNLPEAVNYPLTLAD
;
A
#
# COMPACT_ATOMS: atom_id res chain seq x y z
N MET A 1 23.16 -8.46 54.73
CA MET A 1 23.51 -9.38 53.63
C MET A 1 22.21 -9.57 52.87
N GLN A 2 21.97 -8.72 51.82
CA GLN A 2 20.73 -8.73 51.03
C GLN A 2 21.07 -9.34 49.69
N ASP A 3 20.46 -10.48 49.44
CA ASP A 3 20.61 -11.25 48.22
C ASP A 3 19.75 -10.58 47.10
N GLN A 4 20.42 -9.93 46.13
CA GLN A 4 19.76 -9.38 44.95
C GLN A 4 19.73 -10.48 43.88
N THR A 5 18.62 -11.22 43.85
CA THR A 5 18.32 -12.12 42.72
C THR A 5 18.08 -11.31 41.44
N HIS A 6 19.08 -11.28 40.58
CA HIS A 6 18.94 -10.79 39.21
C HIS A 6 18.00 -11.73 38.45
N SER A 7 16.76 -11.32 38.26
CA SER A 7 15.84 -11.96 37.33
C SER A 7 16.40 -11.83 35.92
N ALA A 8 16.97 -12.90 35.40
CA ALA A 8 17.40 -12.98 34.01
C ALA A 8 16.18 -12.83 33.10
N ARG A 9 16.09 -11.71 32.38
CA ARG A 9 15.09 -11.53 31.31
C ARG A 9 15.31 -12.63 30.30
N ARG A 10 14.30 -13.49 30.10
CA ARG A 10 14.29 -14.48 29.02
C ARG A 10 14.47 -13.73 27.69
N PRO A 11 15.35 -14.19 26.79
CA PRO A 11 15.47 -13.59 25.48
C PRO A 11 14.10 -13.72 24.79
N HIS A 12 13.47 -12.60 24.44
CA HIS A 12 12.34 -12.59 23.54
C HIS A 12 12.87 -13.10 22.18
N THR A 13 12.52 -14.34 21.83
CA THR A 13 12.71 -14.84 20.47
C THR A 13 11.77 -14.03 19.58
N MET A 14 12.29 -12.93 19.01
CA MET A 14 11.54 -12.15 18.03
C MET A 14 11.41 -12.99 16.75
N THR A 15 10.19 -13.32 16.36
CA THR A 15 9.95 -13.89 15.05
C THR A 15 10.27 -12.83 14.00
N PRO A 16 11.16 -13.10 13.02
CA PRO A 16 11.47 -12.15 11.98
C PRO A 16 10.21 -11.75 11.20
N LEU A 17 10.00 -10.47 10.98
CA LEU A 17 8.94 -9.97 10.11
C LEU A 17 9.50 -9.84 8.70
N HIS A 18 8.81 -10.39 7.71
CA HIS A 18 9.24 -10.39 6.32
C HIS A 18 8.47 -9.35 5.51
N PHE A 19 9.21 -8.53 4.77
CA PHE A 19 8.69 -7.53 3.86
C PHE A 19 9.38 -7.69 2.50
N HIS A 20 8.63 -7.39 1.44
CA HIS A 20 9.15 -7.24 0.10
C HIS A 20 9.16 -5.76 -0.25
N LYS A 21 10.27 -5.23 -0.75
CA LYS A 21 10.33 -3.83 -1.16
C LYS A 21 10.27 -3.71 -2.67
N TYR A 22 9.30 -2.94 -3.15
CA TYR A 22 9.08 -2.66 -4.56
C TYR A 22 8.97 -1.16 -4.80
N HIS A 23 9.12 -0.75 -6.06
CA HIS A 23 8.79 0.60 -6.49
C HIS A 23 8.12 0.61 -7.87
N GLY A 24 7.24 1.59 -8.08
CA GLY A 24 6.67 1.95 -9.37
C GLY A 24 6.96 3.42 -9.65
N LEU A 25 7.83 3.71 -10.63
CA LEU A 25 8.22 5.08 -11.00
C LEU A 25 8.77 5.91 -9.83
N GLY A 26 9.52 5.28 -8.93
CA GLY A 26 10.11 5.94 -7.76
C GLY A 26 9.24 5.97 -6.51
N ASN A 27 7.94 5.77 -6.63
CA ASN A 27 7.04 5.58 -5.48
C ASN A 27 7.22 4.17 -4.92
N ASP A 28 7.78 4.04 -3.73
CA ASP A 28 8.22 2.76 -3.16
C ASP A 28 7.39 2.32 -1.95
N TYR A 29 7.10 1.03 -1.90
CA TYR A 29 6.30 0.43 -0.83
C TYR A 29 6.95 -0.82 -0.25
N LEU A 30 6.66 -1.07 1.03
CA LEU A 30 6.90 -2.34 1.68
C LEU A 30 5.64 -3.20 1.56
N VAL A 31 5.75 -4.37 0.94
CA VAL A 31 4.65 -5.32 0.79
C VAL A 31 4.78 -6.40 1.85
N CYS A 32 3.71 -6.71 2.56
CA CYS A 32 3.67 -7.79 3.52
C CYS A 32 2.30 -8.47 3.58
N HIS A 33 2.28 -9.68 4.08
CA HIS A 33 1.04 -10.39 4.37
C HIS A 33 0.36 -9.82 5.62
N ARG A 34 -0.97 -9.90 5.70
CA ARG A 34 -1.79 -9.45 6.83
C ARG A 34 -1.26 -9.91 8.19
N ALA A 35 -0.84 -11.18 8.31
CA ALA A 35 -0.32 -11.71 9.57
C ALA A 35 0.92 -10.97 10.11
N VAL A 36 1.70 -10.33 9.23
CA VAL A 36 2.81 -9.43 9.60
C VAL A 36 2.25 -8.08 10.03
N ALA A 37 1.33 -7.51 9.23
CA ALA A 37 0.75 -6.20 9.49
C ALA A 37 -0.03 -6.15 10.82
N ASP A 38 -0.72 -7.23 11.18
CA ASP A 38 -1.48 -7.33 12.45
C ASP A 38 -0.58 -7.25 13.71
N GLN A 39 0.73 -7.38 13.56
CA GLN A 39 1.72 -7.23 14.63
C GLN A 39 2.28 -5.80 14.74
N LEU A 40 1.91 -4.92 13.81
CA LEU A 40 2.44 -3.56 13.73
C LEU A 40 1.49 -2.55 14.36
N SER A 41 2.01 -1.67 15.20
CA SER A 41 1.33 -0.45 15.60
C SER A 41 1.59 0.67 14.58
N ASN A 42 0.80 1.76 14.64
CA ASN A 42 1.06 2.94 13.81
C ASN A 42 2.47 3.53 14.04
N GLU A 43 3.03 3.39 15.23
CA GLU A 43 4.39 3.82 15.53
C GLU A 43 5.42 2.93 14.81
N HIS A 44 5.21 1.61 14.79
CA HIS A 44 6.05 0.69 14.02
C HIS A 44 6.01 1.04 12.52
N ILE A 45 4.81 1.38 11.98
CA ILE A 45 4.66 1.78 10.58
C ILE A 45 5.45 3.06 10.28
N ARG A 46 5.34 4.09 11.15
CA ARG A 46 6.11 5.34 11.00
C ARG A 46 7.61 5.09 10.98
N ILE A 47 8.11 4.23 11.89
CA ILE A 47 9.54 3.90 11.95
C ILE A 47 9.95 3.11 10.70
N LEU A 48 9.20 2.09 10.29
CA LEU A 48 9.49 1.29 9.09
C LEU A 48 9.57 2.16 7.84
N CYS A 49 8.65 3.11 7.69
CA CYS A 49 8.61 4.03 6.53
C CYS A 49 9.66 5.14 6.60
N HIS A 50 10.25 5.39 7.77
CA HIS A 50 11.22 6.47 7.94
C HIS A 50 12.51 6.19 7.17
N ARG A 51 12.89 7.11 6.24
CA ARG A 51 13.99 6.87 5.30
C ARG A 51 15.38 6.86 5.93
N HIS A 52 15.53 7.43 7.13
CA HIS A 52 16.82 7.49 7.84
C HIS A 52 16.94 6.50 9.01
N TYR A 53 15.82 6.18 9.66
CA TYR A 53 15.83 5.34 10.86
C TYR A 53 15.14 3.99 10.67
N GLY A 54 14.47 3.78 9.55
CA GLY A 54 13.80 2.54 9.19
C GLY A 54 14.28 1.98 7.85
N VAL A 55 13.44 1.17 7.22
CA VAL A 55 13.69 0.65 5.86
C VAL A 55 13.49 1.76 4.83
N GLY A 56 12.62 2.72 5.12
CA GLY A 56 12.23 3.81 4.23
C GLY A 56 11.25 3.36 3.15
N SER A 57 10.08 3.99 3.09
CA SER A 57 9.09 3.76 2.03
C SER A 57 8.01 4.83 2.06
N ASP A 58 7.22 4.91 0.99
CA ASP A 58 6.05 5.77 0.90
C ASP A 58 4.81 5.14 1.56
N GLY A 59 4.93 3.94 2.14
CA GLY A 59 3.88 3.25 2.87
C GLY A 59 4.02 1.73 2.84
N LEU A 60 2.97 1.07 3.33
CA LEU A 60 2.84 -0.38 3.32
C LEU A 60 1.69 -0.80 2.40
N LEU A 61 1.92 -1.87 1.65
CA LEU A 61 0.91 -2.61 0.92
C LEU A 61 0.66 -3.95 1.65
N ILE A 62 -0.55 -4.13 2.16
CA ILE A 62 -0.89 -5.30 2.96
C ILE A 62 -1.73 -6.24 2.11
N ASP A 63 -1.16 -7.41 1.81
CA ASP A 63 -1.90 -8.53 1.23
C ASP A 63 -2.79 -9.14 2.30
N SER A 64 -4.10 -8.84 2.25
CA SER A 64 -5.10 -9.27 3.21
C SER A 64 -6.10 -10.27 2.64
N GLY A 65 -5.97 -10.61 1.34
CA GLY A 65 -6.80 -11.59 0.66
C GLY A 65 -6.37 -13.05 0.87
N ASP A 66 -7.15 -13.94 0.27
CA ASP A 66 -6.81 -15.35 0.15
C ASP A 66 -6.22 -15.67 -1.24
N GLN A 67 -6.03 -16.97 -1.55
CA GLN A 67 -5.42 -17.42 -2.81
C GLN A 67 -6.26 -17.04 -4.05
N THR A 68 -7.57 -16.89 -3.89
CA THR A 68 -8.52 -16.67 -5.00
C THR A 68 -9.07 -15.25 -5.04
N HIS A 69 -8.99 -14.52 -3.94
CA HIS A 69 -9.55 -13.18 -3.79
C HIS A 69 -8.46 -12.19 -3.31
N PRO A 70 -7.59 -11.72 -4.21
CA PRO A 70 -6.58 -10.72 -3.87
C PRO A 70 -7.23 -9.47 -3.26
N THR A 71 -6.80 -9.12 -2.07
CA THR A 71 -7.31 -7.94 -1.35
C THR A 71 -6.14 -7.10 -0.87
N LEU A 72 -6.12 -5.84 -1.26
CA LEU A 72 -5.07 -4.89 -0.96
C LEU A 72 -5.55 -3.85 0.05
N ARG A 73 -4.81 -3.69 1.14
CA ARG A 73 -4.89 -2.50 2.00
C ARG A 73 -3.64 -1.66 1.82
N ILE A 74 -3.81 -0.35 1.83
CA ILE A 74 -2.73 0.61 1.58
C ILE A 74 -2.61 1.50 2.81
N ILE A 75 -1.48 1.45 3.48
CA ILE A 75 -1.24 2.23 4.70
C ILE A 75 -0.16 3.27 4.41
N ASN A 76 -0.49 4.53 4.65
CA ASN A 76 0.43 5.65 4.55
C ASN A 76 1.48 5.64 5.67
N PRO A 77 2.60 6.37 5.55
CA PRO A 77 3.63 6.43 6.57
C PRO A 77 3.16 6.94 7.94
N ASP A 78 2.07 7.70 7.99
CA ASP A 78 1.46 8.19 9.24
C ASP A 78 0.51 7.18 9.91
N GLY A 79 0.27 6.02 9.25
CA GLY A 79 -0.62 4.97 9.72
C GLY A 79 -2.07 5.13 9.24
N SER A 80 -2.39 6.16 8.48
CA SER A 80 -3.72 6.30 7.84
C SER A 80 -3.87 5.32 6.68
N GLU A 81 -5.11 4.88 6.40
CA GLU A 81 -5.41 3.99 5.28
C GLU A 81 -5.88 4.78 4.06
N ALA A 82 -5.29 4.51 2.91
CA ALA A 82 -5.69 5.07 1.63
C ALA A 82 -6.64 4.13 0.90
N GLU A 83 -7.63 4.69 0.21
CA GLU A 83 -8.64 3.91 -0.51
C GLU A 83 -8.08 3.23 -1.75
N LYS A 84 -7.31 3.95 -2.58
CA LYS A 84 -6.70 3.47 -3.83
C LYS A 84 -5.36 4.15 -4.10
N SER A 85 -4.47 3.41 -4.77
CA SER A 85 -3.21 3.93 -5.34
C SER A 85 -2.90 3.20 -6.63
N GLY A 86 -2.82 3.90 -7.74
CA GLY A 86 -2.45 3.32 -9.03
C GLY A 86 -1.05 2.68 -9.01
N ASN A 87 -0.07 3.33 -8.36
CA ASN A 87 1.27 2.76 -8.17
C ASN A 87 1.24 1.57 -7.21
N GLY A 88 0.52 1.69 -6.08
CA GLY A 88 0.36 0.60 -5.13
C GLY A 88 -0.27 -0.64 -5.76
N LEU A 89 -1.30 -0.47 -6.59
CA LEU A 89 -1.94 -1.57 -7.33
C LEU A 89 -1.00 -2.24 -8.33
N ARG A 90 -0.19 -1.46 -9.08
CA ARG A 90 0.82 -2.04 -9.99
C ARG A 90 1.89 -2.81 -9.22
N ILE A 91 2.37 -2.29 -8.11
CA ILE A 91 3.33 -2.96 -7.23
C ILE A 91 2.73 -4.25 -6.67
N TYR A 92 1.49 -4.19 -6.19
CA TYR A 92 0.82 -5.37 -5.63
C TYR A 92 0.58 -6.45 -6.68
N ALA A 93 0.15 -6.08 -7.88
CA ALA A 93 0.00 -6.99 -9.01
C ALA A 93 1.34 -7.68 -9.35
N ARG A 94 2.44 -6.92 -9.37
CA ARG A 94 3.78 -7.47 -9.57
C ARG A 94 4.17 -8.43 -8.46
N TYR A 95 3.94 -8.07 -7.22
CA TYR A 95 4.20 -8.95 -6.07
C TYR A 95 3.44 -10.26 -6.18
N LEU A 96 2.13 -10.22 -6.49
CA LEU A 96 1.30 -11.43 -6.66
C LEU A 96 1.82 -12.33 -7.79
N PHE A 97 2.30 -11.73 -8.88
CA PHE A 97 2.91 -12.44 -9.99
C PHE A 97 4.23 -13.11 -9.56
N ASP A 98 5.11 -12.39 -8.89
CA ASP A 98 6.42 -12.90 -8.45
C ASP A 98 6.30 -14.06 -7.45
N ILE A 99 5.23 -14.08 -6.63
CA ILE A 99 4.95 -15.21 -5.72
C ILE A 99 4.09 -16.32 -6.37
N GLY A 100 3.78 -16.20 -7.66
CA GLY A 100 3.06 -17.22 -8.45
C GLY A 100 1.56 -17.33 -8.14
N ARG A 101 0.93 -16.29 -7.55
CA ARG A 101 -0.52 -16.28 -7.28
C ARG A 101 -1.37 -15.89 -8.48
N VAL A 102 -0.82 -15.13 -9.40
CA VAL A 102 -1.49 -14.67 -10.63
C VAL A 102 -0.60 -14.89 -11.83
N GLY A 103 -1.19 -15.01 -13.01
CA GLY A 103 -0.51 -15.09 -14.29
C GLY A 103 -0.66 -13.79 -15.08
N HIS A 104 -0.69 -13.93 -16.42
CA HIS A 104 -0.87 -12.81 -17.35
C HIS A 104 -2.34 -12.49 -17.64
N GLU A 105 -3.26 -13.36 -17.25
CA GLU A 105 -4.69 -13.09 -17.41
C GLU A 105 -5.14 -11.98 -16.47
N PRO A 106 -6.11 -11.13 -16.88
CA PRO A 106 -6.68 -10.12 -16.02
C PRO A 106 -7.26 -10.72 -14.73
N PHE A 107 -6.97 -10.13 -13.59
CA PHE A 107 -7.48 -10.56 -12.30
C PHE A 107 -8.01 -9.38 -11.48
N LEU A 108 -8.93 -9.67 -10.57
CA LEU A 108 -9.58 -8.69 -9.72
C LEU A 108 -8.81 -8.50 -8.41
N VAL A 109 -8.59 -7.25 -8.02
CA VAL A 109 -8.06 -6.86 -6.71
C VAL A 109 -9.13 -6.05 -5.97
N HIS A 110 -9.47 -6.48 -4.77
CA HIS A 110 -10.37 -5.74 -3.87
C HIS A 110 -9.58 -4.68 -3.09
N THR A 111 -10.11 -3.46 -3.00
CA THR A 111 -9.53 -2.36 -2.21
C THR A 111 -10.62 -1.63 -1.43
N ALA A 112 -10.25 -0.79 -0.46
CA ALA A 112 -11.19 0.06 0.25
C ALA A 112 -11.95 1.02 -0.69
N GLY A 113 -11.33 1.44 -1.81
CA GLY A 113 -11.95 2.28 -2.84
C GLY A 113 -12.69 1.50 -3.93
N GLY A 114 -12.96 0.18 -3.72
CA GLY A 114 -13.66 -0.70 -4.65
C GLY A 114 -12.73 -1.58 -5.48
N ASP A 115 -13.31 -2.35 -6.35
CA ASP A 115 -12.66 -3.37 -7.17
C ASP A 115 -11.87 -2.77 -8.33
N VAL A 116 -10.72 -3.39 -8.65
CA VAL A 116 -9.83 -2.96 -9.71
C VAL A 116 -9.33 -4.16 -10.49
N TYR A 117 -9.49 -4.15 -11.82
CA TYR A 117 -8.84 -5.14 -12.67
C TYR A 117 -7.39 -4.79 -12.91
N CYS A 118 -6.52 -5.78 -12.70
CA CYS A 118 -5.08 -5.69 -12.93
C CYS A 118 -4.66 -6.73 -13.96
N THR A 119 -3.65 -6.41 -14.79
CA THR A 119 -3.04 -7.32 -15.74
C THR A 119 -1.52 -7.15 -15.70
N VAL A 120 -0.79 -8.24 -15.58
CA VAL A 120 0.67 -8.26 -15.76
C VAL A 120 0.94 -8.65 -17.21
N GLU A 121 1.45 -7.71 -18.01
CA GLU A 121 1.68 -7.92 -19.44
C GLU A 121 2.80 -8.96 -19.69
N SER A 122 2.77 -9.59 -20.85
CA SER A 122 3.68 -10.70 -21.20
C SER A 122 5.15 -10.28 -21.29
N ASP A 123 5.44 -9.00 -21.47
CA ASP A 123 6.80 -8.46 -21.47
C ASP A 123 7.40 -8.26 -20.07
N PHE A 124 6.61 -8.56 -19.00
CA PHE A 124 6.96 -8.44 -17.59
C PHE A 124 7.29 -7.03 -17.10
N HIS A 125 7.33 -6.02 -17.97
CA HIS A 125 7.69 -4.65 -17.64
C HIS A 125 6.48 -3.75 -17.46
N GLN A 126 5.35 -4.13 -18.07
CA GLN A 126 4.13 -3.34 -18.00
C GLN A 126 3.08 -4.01 -17.11
N ILE A 127 2.42 -3.20 -16.33
CA ILE A 127 1.29 -3.62 -15.49
C ILE A 127 0.17 -2.62 -15.70
N SER A 128 -0.93 -3.12 -16.23
CA SER A 128 -2.15 -2.34 -16.46
C SER A 128 -3.08 -2.44 -15.25
N VAL A 129 -3.66 -1.31 -14.85
CA VAL A 129 -4.68 -1.23 -13.79
C VAL A 129 -5.85 -0.40 -14.28
N ASP A 130 -7.06 -0.94 -14.21
CA ASP A 130 -8.28 -0.22 -14.56
C ASP A 130 -8.80 0.56 -13.35
N MET A 131 -8.45 1.83 -13.27
CA MET A 131 -8.87 2.73 -12.20
C MET A 131 -10.31 3.22 -12.33
N GLY A 132 -11.04 2.78 -13.36
CA GLY A 132 -12.38 3.21 -13.67
C GLY A 132 -12.44 4.54 -14.42
N ARG A 133 -13.62 5.14 -14.47
CA ARG A 133 -13.85 6.39 -15.20
C ARG A 133 -13.52 7.61 -14.34
N ALA A 134 -12.85 8.59 -14.93
CA ALA A 134 -12.66 9.89 -14.30
C ALA A 134 -14.01 10.60 -14.13
N ASN A 135 -14.20 11.22 -12.97
CA ASN A 135 -15.38 12.02 -12.67
C ASN A 135 -14.95 13.48 -12.49
N PHE A 136 -15.48 14.36 -13.33
CA PHE A 136 -15.17 15.80 -13.33
C PHE A 136 -16.28 16.65 -12.72
N ASN A 137 -17.33 16.03 -12.17
CA ASN A 137 -18.39 16.76 -11.46
C ASN A 137 -17.82 17.36 -10.16
N PRO A 138 -17.82 18.70 -10.00
CA PRO A 138 -17.31 19.36 -8.80
C PRO A 138 -17.94 18.86 -7.49
N ALA A 139 -19.22 18.49 -7.53
CA ALA A 139 -19.91 17.94 -6.36
C ALA A 139 -19.39 16.59 -5.89
N ALA A 140 -18.70 15.84 -6.76
CA ALA A 140 -18.05 14.56 -6.47
C ALA A 140 -16.55 14.70 -6.17
N LEU A 141 -16.01 15.92 -6.25
CA LEU A 141 -14.63 16.26 -5.96
C LEU A 141 -14.62 17.20 -4.74
N PRO A 142 -13.51 17.29 -3.97
CA PRO A 142 -13.38 18.27 -2.89
C PRO A 142 -13.12 19.68 -3.47
N ALA A 143 -13.93 20.10 -4.44
CA ALA A 143 -13.81 21.37 -5.16
C ALA A 143 -15.00 22.27 -4.86
N LEU A 144 -14.74 23.46 -4.28
CA LEU A 144 -15.77 24.47 -3.94
C LEU A 144 -16.03 25.40 -5.13
N VAL A 145 -16.32 24.83 -6.30
CA VAL A 145 -16.58 25.58 -7.52
C VAL A 145 -17.98 25.27 -8.06
N ASN A 146 -18.67 26.28 -8.51
CA ASN A 146 -20.03 26.15 -9.11
C ASN A 146 -19.90 26.08 -10.63
N LEU A 147 -19.49 24.96 -11.15
CA LEU A 147 -19.31 24.68 -12.57
C LEU A 147 -19.98 23.34 -12.92
N PRO A 148 -20.42 23.13 -14.17
CA PRO A 148 -20.94 21.84 -14.61
C PRO A 148 -19.86 20.74 -14.59
N GLU A 149 -18.61 21.09 -14.92
CA GLU A 149 -17.44 20.21 -14.89
C GLU A 149 -16.19 20.96 -14.45
N ALA A 150 -15.32 20.30 -13.66
CA ALA A 150 -14.06 20.86 -13.19
C ALA A 150 -12.90 20.42 -14.12
N VAL A 151 -12.98 20.76 -15.41
CA VAL A 151 -11.95 20.49 -16.41
C VAL A 151 -11.23 21.78 -16.76
N ASN A 152 -9.89 21.75 -16.77
CA ASN A 152 -9.03 22.91 -17.10
C ASN A 152 -9.35 24.16 -16.27
N TYR A 153 -9.75 23.97 -15.01
CA TYR A 153 -10.09 25.07 -14.11
C TYR A 153 -8.81 25.83 -13.69
N PRO A 154 -8.73 27.14 -13.91
CA PRO A 154 -7.57 27.93 -13.49
C PRO A 154 -7.54 28.04 -11.96
N LEU A 155 -6.47 27.60 -11.33
CA LEU A 155 -6.24 27.78 -9.90
C LEU A 155 -5.37 29.03 -9.68
N THR A 156 -5.84 29.95 -8.84
CA THR A 156 -5.02 31.03 -8.32
C THR A 156 -4.34 30.54 -7.06
N LEU A 157 -3.02 30.49 -7.06
CA LEU A 157 -2.25 30.20 -5.87
C LEU A 157 -2.03 31.51 -5.11
N ALA A 158 -2.21 31.49 -3.80
CA ALA A 158 -1.78 32.59 -2.95
C ALA A 158 -0.25 32.58 -2.88
N ASP A 159 0.36 33.75 -3.05
CA ASP A 159 1.82 33.98 -2.91
C ASP A 159 2.26 33.81 -1.44
#